data_0be6b0409dd2de66b827394c212988e8
#
_entry.id   0be6b0409dd2de66b827394c212988e8
#
_cell.length_a   1.000
_cell.length_b   1.000
_cell.length_c   1.000
_cell.angle_alpha   90.00
_cell.angle_beta   90.00
_cell.angle_gamma   90.00
#
_symmetry.space_group_name_H-M   'P 1'
#
loop_
_entity.id
_entity.type
_entity.pdbx_description
1 polymer ?
#
loop_
_entity_poly.entity_id
_entity_poly.type
_entity_poly.pdbx_seq_one_letter_code
_entity_poly.pdbx_strand_id
1 'polypeptide(L)' 'MAITSAKYVKDTRTDENTCIKIVRDGKTWVVPISTDNTDYQEIQEWAKTNTIEEAD' A
#
# COMPACT_ATOMS: atom_id res chain seq x y z
N MET A 1 -5.90 -6.71 12.10
CA MET A 1 -6.33 -5.75 11.13
C MET A 1 -6.52 -6.40 9.78
N ALA A 2 -7.63 -6.10 9.09
CA ALA A 2 -8.00 -6.84 7.89
C ALA A 2 -7.84 -5.98 6.64
N ILE A 3 -6.64 -5.98 6.05
CA ILE A 3 -6.43 -5.36 4.75
C ILE A 3 -7.10 -6.23 3.71
N THR A 4 -8.03 -5.65 2.95
CA THR A 4 -8.75 -6.36 1.90
C THR A 4 -7.93 -6.38 0.60
N SER A 5 -7.32 -5.26 0.24
CA SER A 5 -6.49 -5.15 -0.96
C SER A 5 -5.48 -4.04 -0.80
N ALA A 6 -4.46 -4.07 -1.64
CA ALA A 6 -3.44 -3.03 -1.67
C ALA A 6 -2.98 -2.84 -3.11
N LYS A 7 -2.67 -1.59 -3.46
CA LYS A 7 -2.23 -1.23 -4.80
C LYS A 7 -1.24 -0.09 -4.71
N TYR A 8 -0.17 -0.17 -5.46
CA TYR A 8 0.82 0.91 -5.52
C TYR A 8 0.24 2.15 -6.18
N VAL A 9 0.63 3.32 -5.67
CA VAL A 9 0.29 4.60 -6.29
C VAL A 9 1.57 5.19 -6.87
N LYS A 10 1.52 5.48 -8.15
CA LYS A 10 2.67 5.95 -8.90
C LYS A 10 2.65 7.47 -9.04
N ASP A 11 3.80 8.09 -8.82
CA ASP A 11 3.95 9.53 -9.08
C ASP A 11 4.15 9.71 -10.58
N THR A 12 3.26 10.48 -11.21
CA THR A 12 3.31 10.68 -12.66
C THR A 12 4.51 11.49 -13.11
N ARG A 13 5.13 12.25 -12.21
CA ARG A 13 6.31 13.06 -12.55
C ARG A 13 7.60 12.24 -12.59
N THR A 14 7.74 11.30 -11.66
CA THR A 14 8.96 10.50 -11.52
C THR A 14 8.80 9.07 -12.00
N ASP A 15 7.56 8.66 -12.26
CA ASP A 15 7.23 7.30 -12.69
C ASP A 15 7.61 6.26 -11.64
N GLU A 16 7.65 6.67 -10.37
CA GLU A 16 8.00 5.81 -9.26
C GLU A 16 6.82 5.63 -8.30
N ASN A 17 6.76 4.45 -7.68
CA ASN A 17 5.75 4.18 -6.65
C ASN A 17 6.09 4.97 -5.39
N THR A 18 5.21 5.88 -4.98
CA THR A 18 5.44 6.73 -3.81
C THR A 18 4.57 6.38 -2.62
N CYS A 19 3.46 5.73 -2.86
CA CYS A 19 2.50 5.37 -1.82
C CYS A 19 1.86 4.03 -2.14
N ILE A 20 1.13 3.49 -1.16
CA ILE A 20 0.31 2.30 -1.36
C ILE A 20 -1.11 2.66 -0.93
N LYS A 21 -2.05 2.40 -1.82
CA LYS A 21 -3.47 2.60 -1.54
C LYS A 21 -4.02 1.26 -1.05
N ILE A 22 -4.55 1.25 0.17
CA ILE A 22 -5.10 0.03 0.74
C ILE A 22 -6.59 0.21 1.02
N VAL A 23 -7.31 -0.90 0.98
CA VAL A 23 -8.70 -0.96 1.44
C VAL A 23 -8.72 -1.80 2.70
N ARG A 24 -9.23 -1.21 3.78
CA ARG A 24 -9.27 -1.84 5.08
C ARG A 24 -10.57 -1.43 5.77
N ASP A 25 -11.32 -2.41 6.27
CA ASP A 25 -12.59 -2.19 6.97
C ASP A 25 -13.58 -1.33 6.16
N GLY A 26 -13.61 -1.54 4.84
CA GLY A 26 -14.50 -0.80 3.96
C GLY A 26 -14.06 0.64 3.65
N LYS A 27 -12.85 1.02 4.07
CA LYS A 27 -12.32 2.36 3.85
C LYS A 27 -11.03 2.28 3.05
N THR A 28 -10.79 3.32 2.26
CA THR A 28 -9.55 3.46 1.49
C THR A 28 -8.57 4.35 2.24
N TRP A 29 -7.32 3.88 2.34
CA TRP A 29 -6.24 4.61 2.99
C TRP A 29 -5.07 4.72 2.03
N VAL A 30 -4.36 5.83 2.09
CA VAL A 30 -3.13 6.02 1.32
C VAL A 30 -1.96 6.06 2.32
N VAL A 31 -1.02 5.16 2.15
CA VAL A 31 0.10 4.97 3.08
C VAL A 31 1.40 5.24 2.35
N PRO A 32 2.24 6.17 2.84
CA PRO A 32 3.53 6.43 2.20
C PRO A 32 4.47 5.22 2.33
N ILE A 33 5.33 5.05 1.35
CA ILE A 33 6.34 3.99 1.39
C ILE A 33 7.48 4.46 2.31
N SER A 34 7.37 4.10 3.57
CA SER A 34 8.34 4.49 4.59
C SER A 34 8.47 3.38 5.62
N THR A 35 9.69 2.93 5.86
CA THR A 35 9.95 1.87 6.84
C THR A 35 9.66 2.31 8.27
N ASP A 36 9.59 3.62 8.52
CA ASP A 36 9.25 4.16 9.83
C ASP A 36 7.73 4.22 10.07
N ASN A 37 6.94 3.99 9.04
CA ASN A 37 5.48 4.07 9.13
C ASN A 37 4.92 2.71 9.54
N THR A 38 4.16 2.67 10.64
CA THR A 38 3.58 1.45 11.17
C THR A 38 2.61 0.80 10.17
N ASP A 39 1.81 1.62 9.50
CA ASP A 39 0.85 1.12 8.52
C ASP A 39 1.58 0.47 7.34
N TYR A 40 2.70 1.04 6.92
CA TYR A 40 3.51 0.44 5.87
C TYR A 40 4.06 -0.92 6.31
N GLN A 41 4.51 -1.03 7.54
CA GLN A 41 5.00 -2.30 8.07
C GLN A 41 3.90 -3.37 8.09
N GLU A 42 2.68 -2.99 8.43
CA GLU A 42 1.54 -3.90 8.37
C GLU A 42 1.26 -4.36 6.94
N ILE A 43 1.38 -3.47 5.97
CA ILE A 43 1.22 -3.81 4.56
C ILE A 43 2.29 -4.83 4.14
N GLN A 44 3.53 -4.65 4.61
CA GLN A 44 4.61 -5.58 4.31
C GLN A 44 4.32 -6.97 4.86
N GLU A 45 3.78 -7.06 6.08
CA GLU A 45 3.38 -8.34 6.67
C GLU A 45 2.26 -8.99 5.86
N TRP A 46 1.26 -8.20 5.49
CA TRP A 46 0.15 -8.69 4.67
C TRP A 46 0.65 -9.21 3.31
N ALA A 47 1.63 -8.53 2.74
CA ALA A 47 2.16 -8.88 1.41
C ALA A 47 2.93 -10.20 1.39
N LYS A 48 3.29 -10.74 2.56
CA LYS A 48 3.94 -12.05 2.63
C LYS A 48 3.00 -13.17 2.20
N THR A 49 1.70 -12.99 2.39
CA THR A 49 0.69 -13.99 2.03
C THR A 49 -0.26 -13.50 0.96
N ASN A 50 -0.11 -12.26 0.50
CA ASN A 50 -0.97 -11.64 -0.50
C ASN A 50 -0.10 -10.87 -1.48
N THR A 51 -0.70 -10.40 -2.56
CA THR A 51 0.03 -9.64 -3.58
C THR A 51 -0.46 -8.20 -3.61
N ILE A 52 0.49 -7.25 -3.57
CA ILE A 52 0.17 -5.83 -3.77
C ILE A 52 0.08 -5.61 -5.28
N GLU A 53 -1.04 -5.06 -5.75
CA GLU A 53 -1.23 -4.79 -7.16
C GLU A 53 -0.29 -3.69 -7.65
N GLU A 54 0.13 -3.79 -8.90
CA GLU A 54 0.97 -2.78 -9.50
C GLU A 54 0.19 -1.51 -9.78
N ALA A 55 0.89 -0.37 -9.82
CA ALA A 55 0.27 0.91 -10.14
C ALA A 55 -0.24 0.92 -11.58
N ASP A 56 -1.29 1.67 -11.79
CA ASP A 56 -1.88 1.86 -13.13
C ASP A 56 -0.94 2.64 -14.06
#